data_de30a18981e005a1f5dd6cfc30f2306f
#
_entry.id   de30a18981e005a1f5dd6cfc30f2306f
#
_cell.length_a   1.000
_cell.length_b   1.000
_cell.length_c   1.000
_cell.angle_alpha   90.00
_cell.angle_beta   90.00
_cell.angle_gamma   90.00
#
_symmetry.space_group_name_H-M   'P 1'
#
loop_
_entity.id
_entity.type
_entity.pdbx_description
1 polymer ?
#
loop_
_entity_poly.entity_id
_entity_poly.type
_entity_poly.pdbx_seq_one_letter_code
_entity_poly.pdbx_strand_id
1 'polypeptide(L)'
;MSENLTGRIIKQISGYYDIAVNGTTYRTRGRGSLRNDKITPLVGDFAAFQPGEGDDEGYLLKVLPRHNALVRPPVANVDQAVLITSAVEPDFSKNLLDRFLVYLEGHDIHAEIYLTKTDLTKPQRLTKIRQDLAGYTKIGYPVFAPDKPFDPTILAQVQASFADKLTIFTGQTGAGKSTLLNHLVPGLD
;
A
#
# COMPACT_ATOMS: atom_id res chain seq x y z
N MET A 1 26.54 -12.63 22.64
CA MET A 1 25.85 -12.95 21.35
C MET A 1 24.57 -12.18 21.35
N SER A 2 24.43 -11.21 20.45
CA SER A 2 23.19 -10.43 20.33
C SER A 2 22.04 -11.34 19.95
N GLU A 3 20.93 -11.20 20.67
CA GLU A 3 19.72 -12.01 20.46
C GLU A 3 19.13 -11.71 19.08
N ASN A 4 18.70 -12.72 18.33
CA ASN A 4 18.05 -12.52 17.05
C ASN A 4 16.67 -11.89 17.27
N LEU A 5 16.38 -10.83 16.52
CA LEU A 5 15.11 -10.13 16.54
C LEU A 5 14.26 -10.48 15.30
N THR A 6 12.97 -10.24 15.39
CA THR A 6 12.05 -10.34 14.26
C THR A 6 11.34 -8.99 14.08
N GLY A 7 11.29 -8.49 12.86
CA GLY A 7 10.63 -7.24 12.53
C GLY A 7 10.17 -7.16 11.09
N ARG A 8 9.49 -6.07 10.73
CA ARG A 8 8.98 -5.82 9.37
C ARG A 8 9.99 -4.98 8.58
N ILE A 9 10.32 -5.42 7.37
CA ILE A 9 11.11 -4.63 6.41
C ILE A 9 10.28 -3.44 5.96
N ILE A 10 10.73 -2.22 6.25
CA ILE A 10 10.07 -0.96 5.90
C ILE A 10 10.74 -0.22 4.74
N LYS A 11 11.99 -0.55 4.45
CA LYS A 11 12.76 0.07 3.36
C LYS A 11 13.79 -0.91 2.81
N GLN A 12 14.01 -0.83 1.47
CA GLN A 12 15.02 -1.62 0.77
C GLN A 12 15.78 -0.73 -0.20
N ILE A 13 17.09 -0.61 -0.05
CA ILE A 13 17.95 0.15 -0.96
C ILE A 13 19.28 -0.58 -1.12
N SER A 14 19.65 -0.90 -2.35
CA SER A 14 21.01 -1.38 -2.70
C SER A 14 21.52 -2.54 -1.84
N GLY A 15 20.64 -3.49 -1.47
CA GLY A 15 21.01 -4.64 -0.64
C GLY A 15 20.98 -4.39 0.86
N TYR A 16 20.58 -3.20 1.28
CA TYR A 16 20.28 -2.85 2.68
C TYR A 16 18.79 -2.89 2.93
N TYR A 17 18.44 -3.29 4.16
CA TYR A 17 17.07 -3.43 4.63
C TYR A 17 16.92 -2.71 5.96
N ASP A 18 16.01 -1.75 6.03
CA ASP A 18 15.64 -1.12 7.28
C ASP A 18 14.46 -1.90 7.87
N ILE A 19 14.63 -2.45 9.08
CA ILE A 19 13.68 -3.34 9.74
C ILE A 19 13.14 -2.64 10.99
N ALA A 20 11.82 -2.52 11.07
CA ALA A 20 11.15 -1.93 12.22
C ALA A 20 10.76 -2.98 13.24
N VAL A 21 11.08 -2.71 14.53
CA VAL A 21 10.70 -3.51 15.70
C VAL A 21 10.31 -2.56 16.81
N ASN A 22 9.06 -2.58 17.27
CA ASN A 22 8.57 -1.80 18.41
C ASN A 22 8.96 -0.30 18.36
N GLY A 23 8.83 0.32 17.18
CA GLY A 23 9.15 1.74 16.99
C GLY A 23 10.65 2.06 16.76
N THR A 24 11.53 1.06 16.87
CA THR A 24 12.96 1.20 16.55
C THR A 24 13.25 0.65 15.16
N THR A 25 14.06 1.36 14.38
CA THR A 25 14.49 0.92 13.05
C THR A 25 15.94 0.45 13.09
N TYR A 26 16.19 -0.76 12.60
CA TYR A 26 17.49 -1.39 12.52
C TYR A 26 17.93 -1.49 11.05
N ARG A 27 19.10 -0.96 10.73
CA ARG A 27 19.69 -1.12 9.40
C ARG A 27 20.43 -2.44 9.32
N THR A 28 20.11 -3.23 8.30
CA THR A 28 20.70 -4.55 8.09
C THR A 28 21.14 -4.71 6.64
N ARG A 29 22.06 -5.64 6.39
CA ARG A 29 22.42 -6.09 5.05
C ARG A 29 22.13 -7.58 4.89
N GLY A 30 21.81 -8.01 3.68
CA GLY A 30 21.56 -9.43 3.40
C GLY A 30 22.83 -10.26 3.55
N ARG A 31 22.76 -11.37 4.30
CA ARG A 31 23.82 -12.40 4.26
C ARG A 31 23.79 -13.15 2.93
N GLY A 32 24.95 -13.63 2.49
CA GLY A 32 25.07 -14.43 1.25
C GLY A 32 24.18 -15.68 1.24
N SER A 33 23.82 -16.22 2.41
CA SER A 33 22.90 -17.36 2.57
C SER A 33 21.48 -17.08 2.04
N LEU A 34 20.99 -15.85 2.10
CA LEU A 34 19.67 -15.47 1.53
C LEU A 34 19.59 -15.73 0.02
N ARG A 35 20.73 -15.68 -0.68
CA ARG A 35 20.79 -16.01 -2.12
C ARG A 35 20.54 -17.49 -2.40
N ASN A 36 20.87 -18.36 -1.44
CA ASN A 36 20.66 -19.80 -1.57
C ASN A 36 19.16 -20.17 -1.42
N ASP A 37 18.40 -19.38 -0.67
CA ASP A 37 16.96 -19.63 -0.44
C ASP A 37 16.08 -19.16 -1.60
N LYS A 38 16.67 -18.54 -2.64
CA LYS A 38 15.97 -17.98 -3.83
C LYS A 38 14.83 -17.02 -3.49
N ILE A 39 14.80 -16.49 -2.28
CA ILE A 39 13.79 -15.53 -1.81
C ILE A 39 14.43 -14.13 -1.86
N THR A 40 13.87 -13.24 -2.68
CA THR A 40 14.21 -11.82 -2.65
C THR A 40 13.39 -11.15 -1.56
N PRO A 41 14.03 -10.55 -0.52
CA PRO A 41 13.30 -9.81 0.49
C PRO A 41 12.58 -8.61 -0.11
N LEU A 42 11.37 -8.33 0.35
CA LEU A 42 10.53 -7.22 -0.10
C LEU A 42 10.17 -6.31 1.08
N VAL A 43 9.84 -5.07 0.80
CA VAL A 43 9.16 -4.21 1.79
C VAL A 43 7.87 -4.90 2.22
N GLY A 44 7.56 -4.88 3.52
CA GLY A 44 6.42 -5.59 4.10
C GLY A 44 6.74 -6.99 4.63
N ASP A 45 7.86 -7.61 4.23
CA ASP A 45 8.26 -8.90 4.80
C ASP A 45 8.52 -8.83 6.30
N PHE A 46 8.12 -9.88 7.01
CA PHE A 46 8.68 -10.15 8.31
C PHE A 46 9.99 -10.91 8.16
N ALA A 47 11.00 -10.50 8.90
CA ALA A 47 12.33 -11.04 8.78
C ALA A 47 12.98 -11.24 10.15
N ALA A 48 13.69 -12.37 10.30
CA ALA A 48 14.60 -12.58 11.42
C ALA A 48 15.96 -11.95 11.07
N PHE A 49 16.53 -11.21 11.99
CA PHE A 49 17.79 -10.52 11.82
C PHE A 49 18.59 -10.46 13.11
N GLN A 50 19.88 -10.28 12.98
CA GLN A 50 20.81 -9.99 14.06
C GLN A 50 21.09 -8.50 14.03
N PRO A 51 20.79 -7.72 15.09
CA PRO A 51 21.13 -6.31 15.14
C PRO A 51 22.67 -6.12 15.16
N GLY A 52 23.13 -4.99 14.64
CA GLY A 52 24.52 -4.58 14.78
C GLY A 52 24.85 -4.14 16.21
N GLU A 53 26.12 -4.06 16.54
CA GLU A 53 26.62 -3.52 17.81
C GLU A 53 27.01 -2.04 17.61
N GLY A 54 26.49 -1.15 18.45
CA GLY A 54 26.72 0.30 18.33
C GLY A 54 26.19 0.85 17.01
N ASP A 55 27.07 1.48 16.23
CA ASP A 55 26.76 2.06 14.91
C ASP A 55 26.90 1.06 13.75
N ASP A 56 27.26 -0.19 14.03
CA ASP A 56 27.43 -1.21 13.00
C ASP A 56 26.09 -1.68 12.43
N GLU A 57 26.10 -2.06 11.15
CA GLU A 57 24.94 -2.63 10.48
C GLU A 57 24.69 -4.07 10.95
N GLY A 58 23.42 -4.43 11.11
CA GLY A 58 23.00 -5.79 11.40
C GLY A 58 22.99 -6.70 10.16
N TYR A 59 22.56 -7.95 10.37
CA TYR A 59 22.47 -8.93 9.30
C TYR A 59 21.05 -9.49 9.18
N LEU A 60 20.45 -9.38 8.02
CA LEU A 60 19.22 -10.08 7.66
C LEU A 60 19.53 -11.58 7.52
N LEU A 61 18.89 -12.41 8.32
CA LEU A 61 19.16 -13.84 8.40
C LEU A 61 18.17 -14.65 7.57
N LYS A 62 16.87 -14.35 7.67
CA LYS A 62 15.81 -15.12 7.04
C LYS A 62 14.56 -14.26 6.83
N VAL A 63 13.89 -14.43 5.70
CA VAL A 63 12.52 -13.93 5.44
C VAL A 63 11.53 -14.98 5.94
N LEU A 64 10.53 -14.54 6.70
CA LEU A 64 9.47 -15.41 7.20
C LEU A 64 8.40 -15.67 6.11
N PRO A 65 7.57 -16.71 6.26
CA PRO A 65 6.49 -16.99 5.29
C PRO A 65 5.59 -15.76 5.07
N ARG A 66 5.26 -15.50 3.82
CA ARG A 66 4.34 -14.44 3.38
C ARG A 66 2.92 -14.97 3.32
N HIS A 67 1.92 -14.13 3.62
CA HIS A 67 0.53 -14.43 3.28
C HIS A 67 0.18 -13.98 1.85
N ASN A 68 0.82 -12.90 1.36
CA ASN A 68 0.75 -12.49 -0.05
C ASN A 68 2.03 -11.77 -0.49
N ALA A 69 2.19 -11.59 -1.79
CA ALA A 69 3.22 -10.73 -2.36
C ALA A 69 2.78 -10.22 -3.73
N LEU A 70 3.00 -8.94 -3.97
CA LEU A 70 2.73 -8.30 -5.26
C LEU A 70 4.02 -8.13 -6.05
N VAL A 71 3.89 -8.15 -7.38
CA VAL A 71 5.01 -7.89 -8.30
C VAL A 71 5.17 -6.40 -8.57
N ARG A 72 4.05 -5.67 -8.63
CA ARG A 72 4.01 -4.21 -8.88
C ARG A 72 2.91 -3.55 -8.04
N PRO A 73 3.29 -2.78 -7.00
CA PRO A 73 4.65 -2.60 -6.48
C PRO A 73 5.20 -3.91 -5.88
N PRO A 74 6.56 -4.07 -5.81
CA PRO A 74 7.16 -5.25 -5.18
C PRO A 74 7.06 -5.11 -3.65
N VAL A 75 6.00 -5.64 -3.07
CA VAL A 75 5.65 -5.53 -1.64
C VAL A 75 5.02 -6.84 -1.18
N ALA A 76 5.26 -7.22 0.07
CA ALA A 76 4.72 -8.44 0.69
C ALA A 76 3.84 -8.12 1.90
N ASN A 77 3.00 -9.07 2.28
CA ASN A 77 2.15 -9.00 3.48
C ASN A 77 1.28 -7.74 3.51
N VAL A 78 0.66 -7.43 2.37
CA VAL A 78 -0.25 -6.29 2.21
C VAL A 78 -1.62 -6.66 2.78
N ASP A 79 -2.12 -5.85 3.71
CA ASP A 79 -3.42 -6.07 4.35
C ASP A 79 -4.55 -5.44 3.54
N GLN A 80 -4.30 -4.26 2.94
CA GLN A 80 -5.32 -3.56 2.14
C GLN A 80 -4.72 -2.66 1.07
N ALA A 81 -5.56 -2.28 0.11
CA ALA A 81 -5.24 -1.35 -0.96
C ALA A 81 -6.29 -0.24 -1.07
N VAL A 82 -5.85 1.01 -1.12
CA VAL A 82 -6.68 2.12 -1.60
C VAL A 82 -6.53 2.19 -3.11
N LEU A 83 -7.58 1.75 -3.82
CA LEU A 83 -7.65 1.75 -5.28
C LEU A 83 -8.17 3.10 -5.77
N ILE A 84 -7.27 3.90 -6.32
CA ILE A 84 -7.57 5.24 -6.76
C ILE A 84 -7.98 5.26 -8.22
N THR A 85 -9.17 5.73 -8.47
CA THR A 85 -9.74 6.00 -9.80
C THR A 85 -10.08 7.48 -9.92
N SER A 86 -10.05 8.03 -11.14
CA SER A 86 -10.38 9.43 -11.39
C SER A 86 -11.67 9.56 -12.17
N ALA A 87 -12.40 10.65 -11.94
CA ALA A 87 -13.59 10.99 -12.71
C ALA A 87 -13.24 11.44 -14.13
N VAL A 88 -12.03 12.07 -14.27
CA VAL A 88 -11.55 12.64 -15.54
C VAL A 88 -10.01 12.65 -15.55
N GLU A 89 -9.38 12.53 -16.71
CA GLU A 89 -7.92 12.62 -16.93
C GLU A 89 -7.04 11.82 -15.94
N PRO A 90 -7.07 10.51 -16.06
CA PRO A 90 -7.73 9.67 -17.05
C PRO A 90 -9.22 9.48 -16.77
N ASP A 91 -9.98 9.18 -17.80
CA ASP A 91 -11.40 8.93 -17.69
C ASP A 91 -11.71 7.73 -16.78
N PHE A 92 -12.80 7.82 -16.02
CA PHE A 92 -13.32 6.71 -15.25
C PHE A 92 -13.60 5.51 -16.16
N SER A 93 -13.02 4.37 -15.80
CA SER A 93 -13.19 3.12 -16.51
C SER A 93 -13.59 2.00 -15.54
N LYS A 94 -14.84 1.59 -15.63
CA LYS A 94 -15.37 0.47 -14.85
C LYS A 94 -14.59 -0.83 -15.10
N ASN A 95 -14.31 -1.13 -16.37
CA ASN A 95 -13.54 -2.31 -16.74
C ASN A 95 -12.14 -2.33 -16.09
N LEU A 96 -11.45 -1.19 -16.06
CA LEU A 96 -10.15 -1.10 -15.43
C LEU A 96 -10.25 -1.26 -13.91
N LEU A 97 -11.27 -0.66 -13.28
CA LEU A 97 -11.57 -0.79 -11.87
C LEU A 97 -11.81 -2.27 -11.51
N ASP A 98 -12.69 -2.95 -12.26
CA ASP A 98 -12.97 -4.39 -12.08
C ASP A 98 -11.71 -5.25 -12.16
N ARG A 99 -10.83 -4.98 -13.13
CA ARG A 99 -9.56 -5.72 -13.27
C ARG A 99 -8.63 -5.54 -12.07
N PHE A 100 -8.54 -4.33 -11.52
CA PHE A 100 -7.76 -4.09 -10.31
C PHE A 100 -8.37 -4.81 -9.11
N LEU A 101 -9.68 -4.78 -8.94
CA LEU A 101 -10.37 -5.47 -7.85
C LEU A 101 -10.15 -6.98 -7.91
N VAL A 102 -10.34 -7.60 -9.08
CA VAL A 102 -10.07 -9.04 -9.29
C VAL A 102 -8.62 -9.38 -8.97
N TYR A 103 -7.67 -8.52 -9.35
CA TYR A 103 -6.26 -8.72 -9.03
C TYR A 103 -5.99 -8.68 -7.53
N LEU A 104 -6.56 -7.72 -6.81
CA LEU A 104 -6.41 -7.59 -5.36
C LEU A 104 -7.07 -8.74 -4.60
N GLU A 105 -8.30 -9.10 -4.97
CA GLU A 105 -9.02 -10.27 -4.44
C GLU A 105 -8.23 -11.57 -4.62
N GLY A 106 -7.64 -11.77 -5.80
CA GLY A 106 -6.80 -12.94 -6.09
C GLY A 106 -5.52 -13.02 -5.25
N HIS A 107 -5.19 -11.96 -4.49
CA HIS A 107 -4.06 -11.90 -3.56
C HIS A 107 -4.52 -11.77 -2.09
N ASP A 108 -5.81 -11.98 -1.80
CA ASP A 108 -6.40 -11.80 -0.47
C ASP A 108 -6.15 -10.39 0.13
N ILE A 109 -6.19 -9.35 -0.72
CA ILE A 109 -5.98 -7.95 -0.32
C ILE A 109 -7.33 -7.23 -0.31
N HIS A 110 -7.73 -6.71 0.86
CA HIS A 110 -8.93 -5.90 0.98
C HIS A 110 -8.80 -4.60 0.18
N ALA A 111 -9.80 -4.28 -0.65
CA ALA A 111 -9.78 -3.09 -1.49
C ALA A 111 -10.78 -2.03 -1.02
N GLU A 112 -10.34 -0.78 -0.98
CA GLU A 112 -11.17 0.41 -0.80
C GLU A 112 -11.05 1.28 -2.05
N ILE A 113 -12.16 1.82 -2.54
CA ILE A 113 -12.18 2.61 -3.78
C ILE A 113 -12.24 4.10 -3.44
N TYR A 114 -11.33 4.89 -4.00
CA TYR A 114 -11.34 6.35 -3.85
C TYR A 114 -11.45 7.03 -5.22
N LEU A 115 -12.49 7.85 -5.41
CA LEU A 115 -12.72 8.65 -6.61
C LEU A 115 -12.09 10.03 -6.46
N THR A 116 -11.15 10.36 -7.34
CA THR A 116 -10.49 11.68 -7.40
C THR A 116 -11.08 12.54 -8.51
N LYS A 117 -10.68 13.84 -8.55
CA LYS A 117 -10.98 14.82 -9.58
C LYS A 117 -12.50 14.99 -9.84
N THR A 118 -13.29 14.89 -8.78
CA THR A 118 -14.75 15.04 -8.83
C THR A 118 -15.16 16.48 -9.20
N ASP A 119 -14.30 17.46 -8.87
CA ASP A 119 -14.43 18.88 -9.16
C ASP A 119 -14.15 19.25 -10.63
N LEU A 120 -13.40 18.41 -11.34
CA LEU A 120 -13.00 18.66 -12.72
C LEU A 120 -13.97 18.08 -13.76
N THR A 121 -14.99 17.36 -13.32
CA THR A 121 -15.94 16.70 -14.23
C THR A 121 -17.31 17.38 -14.21
N LYS A 122 -18.08 17.20 -15.31
CA LYS A 122 -19.44 17.74 -15.42
C LYS A 122 -20.39 17.03 -14.46
N PRO A 123 -21.37 17.75 -13.83
CA PRO A 123 -22.27 17.15 -12.86
C PRO A 123 -23.00 15.89 -13.33
N GLN A 124 -23.49 15.88 -14.58
CA GLN A 124 -24.20 14.72 -15.15
C GLN A 124 -23.28 13.50 -15.25
N ARG A 125 -22.02 13.69 -15.62
CA ARG A 125 -21.03 12.61 -15.69
C ARG A 125 -20.69 12.10 -14.30
N LEU A 126 -20.49 12.99 -13.33
CA LEU A 126 -20.23 12.62 -11.94
C LEU A 126 -21.38 11.80 -11.36
N THR A 127 -22.63 12.18 -11.61
CA THR A 127 -23.81 11.41 -11.18
C THR A 127 -23.78 9.99 -11.73
N LYS A 128 -23.47 9.82 -13.03
CA LYS A 128 -23.36 8.49 -13.63
C LYS A 128 -22.23 7.65 -13.01
N ILE A 129 -21.05 8.24 -12.79
CA ILE A 129 -19.92 7.55 -12.14
C ILE A 129 -20.32 7.10 -10.73
N ARG A 130 -21.00 7.95 -9.95
CA ARG A 130 -21.48 7.61 -8.61
C ARG A 130 -22.52 6.48 -8.61
N GLN A 131 -23.41 6.45 -9.61
CA GLN A 131 -24.33 5.33 -9.79
C GLN A 131 -23.60 4.00 -10.06
N ASP A 132 -22.57 4.04 -10.92
CA ASP A 132 -21.72 2.87 -11.16
C ASP A 132 -20.98 2.46 -9.87
N LEU A 133 -20.41 3.41 -9.12
CA LEU A 133 -19.72 3.14 -7.86
C LEU A 133 -20.63 2.61 -6.75
N ALA A 134 -21.91 3.01 -6.72
CA ALA A 134 -22.88 2.46 -5.78
C ALA A 134 -23.09 0.93 -5.95
N GLY A 135 -22.80 0.39 -7.13
CA GLY A 135 -22.78 -1.06 -7.36
C GLY A 135 -21.70 -1.75 -6.54
N TYR A 136 -20.51 -1.15 -6.45
CA TYR A 136 -19.41 -1.72 -5.66
C TYR A 136 -19.69 -1.67 -4.16
N THR A 137 -20.30 -0.59 -3.68
CA THR A 137 -20.75 -0.52 -2.27
C THR A 137 -21.73 -1.64 -1.92
N LYS A 138 -22.67 -1.97 -2.83
CA LYS A 138 -23.65 -3.05 -2.62
C LYS A 138 -23.00 -4.43 -2.51
N ILE A 139 -21.86 -4.66 -3.14
CA ILE A 139 -21.13 -5.92 -3.07
C ILE A 139 -20.02 -5.91 -2.02
N GLY A 140 -19.94 -4.86 -1.18
CA GLY A 140 -19.12 -4.84 0.03
C GLY A 140 -17.84 -4.01 -0.04
N TYR A 141 -17.53 -3.34 -1.15
CA TYR A 141 -16.35 -2.46 -1.19
C TYR A 141 -16.66 -1.12 -0.52
N PRO A 142 -15.81 -0.62 0.39
CA PRO A 142 -15.84 0.77 0.82
C PRO A 142 -15.56 1.69 -0.37
N VAL A 143 -16.41 2.71 -0.55
CA VAL A 143 -16.30 3.66 -1.66
C VAL A 143 -16.30 5.09 -1.12
N PHE A 144 -15.24 5.82 -1.41
CA PHE A 144 -15.06 7.23 -1.08
C PHE A 144 -15.14 8.06 -2.36
N ALA A 145 -16.23 8.79 -2.53
CA ALA A 145 -16.48 9.66 -3.69
C ALA A 145 -16.85 11.08 -3.23
N PRO A 146 -15.88 11.87 -2.71
CA PRO A 146 -16.12 13.17 -2.11
C PRO A 146 -16.73 14.17 -3.11
N ASP A 147 -17.57 15.08 -2.61
CA ASP A 147 -18.13 16.18 -3.40
C ASP A 147 -17.06 17.27 -3.67
N LYS A 148 -16.21 17.49 -2.67
CA LYS A 148 -15.09 18.43 -2.76
C LYS A 148 -13.78 17.64 -2.70
N PRO A 149 -12.77 18.00 -3.51
CA PRO A 149 -11.45 17.39 -3.40
C PRO A 149 -10.92 17.49 -1.97
N PHE A 150 -10.36 16.40 -1.50
CA PHE A 150 -9.71 16.33 -0.18
C PHE A 150 -10.60 16.73 0.99
N ASP A 151 -11.89 16.40 0.93
CA ASP A 151 -12.82 16.62 2.05
C ASP A 151 -12.25 16.04 3.35
N PRO A 152 -12.05 16.86 4.41
CA PRO A 152 -11.40 16.40 5.63
C PRO A 152 -12.10 15.25 6.33
N THR A 153 -13.44 15.19 6.24
CA THR A 153 -14.23 14.09 6.82
C THR A 153 -13.96 12.78 6.12
N ILE A 154 -13.92 12.81 4.79
CA ILE A 154 -13.62 11.62 3.97
C ILE A 154 -12.16 11.20 4.16
N LEU A 155 -11.22 12.15 4.19
CA LEU A 155 -9.81 11.85 4.46
C LEU A 155 -9.63 11.17 5.82
N ALA A 156 -10.32 11.67 6.86
CA ALA A 156 -10.27 11.05 8.19
C ALA A 156 -10.84 9.63 8.21
N GLN A 157 -11.91 9.35 7.45
CA GLN A 157 -12.45 7.99 7.30
C GLN A 157 -11.45 7.05 6.63
N VAL A 158 -10.80 7.50 5.54
CA VAL A 158 -9.76 6.73 4.85
C VAL A 158 -8.55 6.49 5.77
N GLN A 159 -8.10 7.50 6.51
CA GLN A 159 -7.00 7.36 7.48
C GLN A 159 -7.33 6.36 8.60
N ALA A 160 -8.57 6.38 9.09
CA ALA A 160 -9.01 5.46 10.15
C ALA A 160 -8.97 3.99 9.71
N SER A 161 -9.07 3.71 8.40
CA SER A 161 -8.97 2.34 7.87
C SER A 161 -7.54 1.78 7.88
N PHE A 162 -6.51 2.62 8.09
CA PHE A 162 -5.09 2.22 8.02
C PHE A 162 -4.56 1.61 9.32
N ALA A 163 -5.30 1.73 10.43
CA ALA A 163 -4.83 1.29 11.75
C ALA A 163 -4.38 -0.18 11.72
N ASP A 164 -3.14 -0.42 12.15
CA ASP A 164 -2.49 -1.73 12.24
C ASP A 164 -2.37 -2.50 10.92
N LYS A 165 -2.50 -1.82 9.77
CA LYS A 165 -2.48 -2.42 8.44
C LYS A 165 -1.34 -1.89 7.57
N LEU A 166 -0.75 -2.77 6.77
CA LEU A 166 0.08 -2.38 5.64
C LEU A 166 -0.83 -2.04 4.45
N THR A 167 -0.98 -0.75 4.20
CA THR A 167 -1.85 -0.22 3.15
C THR A 167 -1.02 0.21 1.94
N ILE A 168 -1.42 -0.22 0.75
CA ILE A 168 -0.85 0.28 -0.50
C ILE A 168 -1.83 1.20 -1.23
N PHE A 169 -1.26 2.13 -2.01
CA PHE A 169 -2.01 3.01 -2.92
C PHE A 169 -1.77 2.54 -4.35
N THR A 170 -2.83 2.12 -5.03
CA THR A 170 -2.75 1.61 -6.40
C THR A 170 -3.80 2.25 -7.30
N GLY A 171 -3.71 2.05 -8.60
CA GLY A 171 -4.63 2.61 -9.58
C GLY A 171 -3.90 3.18 -10.79
N GLN A 172 -4.67 3.73 -11.74
CA GLN A 172 -4.16 4.23 -13.02
C GLN A 172 -3.15 5.39 -12.84
N THR A 173 -2.14 5.44 -13.71
CA THR A 173 -1.22 6.59 -13.77
C THR A 173 -2.00 7.87 -14.06
N GLY A 174 -1.68 8.95 -13.35
CA GLY A 174 -2.39 10.22 -13.47
C GLY A 174 -3.71 10.31 -12.69
N ALA A 175 -4.17 9.24 -12.02
CA ALA A 175 -5.39 9.28 -11.21
C ALA A 175 -5.28 10.08 -9.89
N GLY A 176 -4.12 10.67 -9.57
CA GLY A 176 -3.96 11.52 -8.39
C GLY A 176 -3.49 10.79 -7.13
N LYS A 177 -2.84 9.61 -7.26
CA LYS A 177 -2.35 8.82 -6.13
C LYS A 177 -1.43 9.60 -5.19
N SER A 178 -0.35 10.18 -5.72
CA SER A 178 0.62 10.94 -4.92
C SER A 178 -0.02 12.17 -4.28
N THR A 179 -0.91 12.85 -5.01
CA THR A 179 -1.63 14.00 -4.48
C THR A 179 -2.52 13.63 -3.30
N LEU A 180 -3.27 12.53 -3.40
CA LEU A 180 -4.11 12.03 -2.30
C LEU A 180 -3.24 11.59 -1.12
N LEU A 181 -2.15 10.85 -1.38
CA LEU A 181 -1.25 10.37 -0.34
C LEU A 181 -0.64 11.52 0.47
N ASN A 182 -0.20 12.59 -0.19
CA ASN A 182 0.34 13.78 0.49
C ASN A 182 -0.69 14.50 1.37
N HIS A 183 -1.99 14.40 1.05
CA HIS A 183 -3.05 14.93 1.91
C HIS A 183 -3.37 14.01 3.09
N LEU A 184 -3.29 12.69 2.89
CA LEU A 184 -3.53 11.71 3.93
C LEU A 184 -2.37 11.63 4.94
N VAL A 185 -1.13 11.75 4.45
CA VAL A 185 0.08 11.65 5.29
C VAL A 185 1.00 12.84 4.94
N PRO A 186 0.77 14.02 5.53
CA PRO A 186 1.63 15.18 5.32
C PRO A 186 3.07 14.90 5.75
N GLY A 187 4.05 15.23 4.91
CA GLY A 187 5.49 15.04 5.19
C GLY A 187 6.05 13.69 4.73
N LEU A 188 5.35 12.95 3.89
CA LEU A 188 5.91 11.84 3.11
C LEU A 188 6.69 12.45 1.93
N ASP A 189 8.03 12.51 2.05
CA ASP A 189 8.96 12.87 0.96
C ASP A 189 9.34 11.62 0.13
#